data_58f975989d034b4701544fff9f73915a
#
_entry.id   58f975989d034b4701544fff9f73915a
#
_cell.length_a   1.000
_cell.length_b   1.000
_cell.length_c   1.000
_cell.angle_alpha   90.00
_cell.angle_beta   90.00
_cell.angle_gamma   90.00
#
_symmetry.space_group_name_H-M   'P 1'
#
loop_
_entity.id
_entity.type
_entity.pdbx_description
1 polymer ?
#
loop_
_entity_poly.entity_id
_entity_poly.type
_entity_poly.pdbx_seq_one_letter_code
_entity_poly.pdbx_strand_id
1 'polypeptide(L)'
;EEEDAPQRTNDLEQEFIFHYFTTVNRMKEVMKDARIEMKIDTFFRLLKRVTDTITIPFHGEPLSGLQIMGVLETRALDFDRLIILSMNEGIFPQRKAANSFIPYNLRRGFGLPTYEHQDSVWAYHFYRLIERASHVSLLYDTRSNGLQTGEVSRFVHQLHYHYEVPMRDKLVVYNV
;
A
#
# COMPACT_ATOMS: atom_id res chain seq x y z
N GLU A 1 -10.36 0.41 -29.15
CA GLU A 1 -9.81 0.27 -27.78
C GLU A 1 -10.24 1.38 -26.81
N GLU A 2 -11.08 2.32 -27.23
CA GLU A 2 -11.58 3.47 -26.42
C GLU A 2 -13.02 3.31 -25.91
N GLU A 3 -13.71 2.21 -26.21
CA GLU A 3 -15.15 2.05 -25.91
C GLU A 3 -15.46 1.50 -24.49
N ASP A 4 -14.46 1.05 -23.74
CA ASP A 4 -14.68 0.34 -22.47
C ASP A 4 -14.67 1.26 -21.19
N ALA A 5 -14.25 2.51 -21.31
CA ALA A 5 -14.10 3.40 -20.16
C ALA A 5 -15.44 3.90 -19.57
N PRO A 6 -16.47 4.29 -20.34
CA PRO A 6 -17.72 4.80 -19.76
C PRO A 6 -18.59 3.72 -19.10
N GLN A 7 -18.54 2.48 -19.58
CA GLN A 7 -19.30 1.37 -18.97
C GLN A 7 -18.74 0.98 -17.59
N ARG A 8 -17.43 0.89 -17.43
CA ARG A 8 -16.80 0.54 -16.14
C ARG A 8 -17.04 1.56 -15.03
N THR A 9 -17.14 2.85 -15.37
CA THR A 9 -17.44 3.90 -14.39
C THR A 9 -18.86 3.76 -13.87
N ASN A 10 -19.81 3.44 -14.77
CA ASN A 10 -21.21 3.24 -14.40
C ASN A 10 -21.42 2.02 -13.51
N ASP A 11 -20.70 0.93 -13.76
CA ASP A 11 -20.76 -0.29 -12.97
C ASP A 11 -20.23 -0.06 -11.54
N LEU A 12 -19.14 0.69 -11.38
CA LEU A 12 -18.59 1.05 -10.06
C LEU A 12 -19.55 1.95 -9.26
N GLU A 13 -20.16 2.95 -9.91
CA GLU A 13 -21.14 3.82 -9.24
C GLU A 13 -22.36 3.02 -8.76
N GLN A 14 -22.85 2.07 -9.57
CA GLN A 14 -23.95 1.19 -9.18
C GLN A 14 -23.56 0.32 -7.98
N GLU A 15 -22.35 -0.20 -7.93
CA GLU A 15 -21.87 -1.01 -6.83
C GLU A 15 -21.74 -0.19 -5.54
N PHE A 16 -21.25 1.06 -5.62
CA PHE A 16 -21.24 1.98 -4.49
C PHE A 16 -22.64 2.26 -3.95
N ILE A 17 -23.60 2.54 -4.84
CA ILE A 17 -24.99 2.81 -4.45
C ILE A 17 -25.61 1.56 -3.81
N PHE A 18 -25.38 0.38 -4.36
CA PHE A 18 -25.87 -0.89 -3.84
C PHE A 18 -25.35 -1.16 -2.42
N HIS A 19 -24.04 -1.02 -2.19
CA HIS A 19 -23.45 -1.20 -0.88
C HIS A 19 -23.94 -0.19 0.14
N TYR A 20 -24.08 1.08 -0.27
CA TYR A 20 -24.63 2.12 0.58
C TYR A 20 -26.08 1.81 0.98
N PHE A 21 -26.92 1.47 0.03
CA PHE A 21 -28.32 1.12 0.25
C PHE A 21 -28.48 -0.10 1.18
N THR A 22 -27.69 -1.13 0.94
CA THR A 22 -27.67 -2.35 1.76
C THR A 22 -27.27 -2.01 3.20
N THR A 23 -26.28 -1.14 3.39
CA THR A 23 -25.83 -0.71 4.72
C THR A 23 -26.91 0.07 5.46
N VAL A 24 -27.57 1.00 4.78
CA VAL A 24 -28.69 1.77 5.39
C VAL A 24 -29.83 0.85 5.82
N ASN A 25 -30.20 -0.11 4.98
CA ASN A 25 -31.27 -1.05 5.30
C ASN A 25 -30.87 -1.94 6.47
N ARG A 26 -29.65 -2.46 6.50
CA ARG A 26 -29.15 -3.26 7.62
C ARG A 26 -29.13 -2.47 8.94
N MET A 27 -28.72 -1.19 8.89
CA MET A 27 -28.81 -0.32 10.08
C MET A 27 -30.24 -0.15 10.57
N LYS A 28 -31.19 0.08 9.65
CA LYS A 28 -32.62 0.20 10.00
C LYS A 28 -33.16 -1.07 10.65
N GLU A 29 -32.83 -2.24 10.13
CA GLU A 29 -33.23 -3.54 10.69
C GLU A 29 -32.69 -3.72 12.11
N VAL A 30 -31.38 -3.51 12.31
CA VAL A 30 -30.74 -3.62 13.62
C VAL A 30 -31.39 -2.66 14.63
N MET A 31 -31.66 -1.44 14.24
CA MET A 31 -32.30 -0.45 15.12
C MET A 31 -33.74 -0.88 15.49
N LYS A 32 -34.48 -1.41 14.52
CA LYS A 32 -35.85 -1.90 14.74
C LYS A 32 -35.85 -3.11 15.67
N ASP A 33 -34.98 -4.09 15.45
CA ASP A 33 -34.90 -5.31 16.25
C ASP A 33 -34.43 -5.03 17.67
N ALA A 34 -33.46 -4.14 17.83
CA ALA A 34 -32.97 -3.74 19.14
C ALA A 34 -33.84 -2.68 19.83
N ARG A 35 -34.94 -2.20 19.18
CA ARG A 35 -35.81 -1.13 19.67
C ARG A 35 -35.04 0.12 20.13
N ILE A 36 -34.02 0.51 19.38
CA ILE A 36 -33.17 1.65 19.69
C ILE A 36 -33.79 2.90 19.06
N GLU A 37 -34.19 3.84 19.91
CA GLU A 37 -34.52 5.20 19.48
C GLU A 37 -33.28 6.09 19.58
N MET A 38 -32.91 6.74 18.48
CA MET A 38 -31.78 7.65 18.46
C MET A 38 -32.11 8.94 17.74
N LYS A 39 -31.39 10.02 18.10
CA LYS A 39 -31.48 11.29 17.40
C LYS A 39 -30.91 11.15 15.98
N ILE A 40 -31.46 11.93 15.04
CA ILE A 40 -31.08 11.88 13.63
C ILE A 40 -29.57 12.17 13.44
N ASP A 41 -29.00 13.09 14.20
CA ASP A 41 -27.57 13.41 14.15
C ASP A 41 -26.69 12.23 14.58
N THR A 42 -27.17 11.44 15.55
CA THR A 42 -26.45 10.24 16.00
C THR A 42 -26.53 9.15 14.95
N PHE A 43 -27.68 9.03 14.28
CA PHE A 43 -27.85 8.10 13.15
C PHE A 43 -26.86 8.41 12.02
N PHE A 44 -26.77 9.66 11.59
CA PHE A 44 -25.84 10.03 10.51
C PHE A 44 -24.37 9.86 10.89
N ARG A 45 -23.99 10.13 12.15
CA ARG A 45 -22.63 9.87 12.62
C ARG A 45 -22.28 8.37 12.61
N LEU A 46 -23.23 7.52 13.05
CA LEU A 46 -23.04 6.07 12.97
C LEU A 46 -23.01 5.58 11.54
N LEU A 47 -23.92 6.05 10.68
CA LEU A 47 -23.94 5.70 9.27
C LEU A 47 -22.60 6.04 8.61
N LYS A 48 -22.10 7.26 8.83
CA LYS A 48 -20.79 7.67 8.32
C LYS A 48 -19.68 6.75 8.81
N ARG A 49 -19.64 6.44 10.11
CA ARG A 49 -18.62 5.55 10.68
C ARG A 49 -18.67 4.14 10.10
N VAL A 50 -19.86 3.61 9.83
CA VAL A 50 -20.03 2.30 9.21
C VAL A 50 -19.61 2.35 7.74
N THR A 51 -20.03 3.37 6.99
CA THR A 51 -19.66 3.52 5.57
C THR A 51 -18.17 3.73 5.37
N ASP A 52 -17.50 4.44 6.30
CA ASP A 52 -16.04 4.64 6.26
C ASP A 52 -15.23 3.32 6.42
N THR A 53 -15.87 2.26 6.91
CA THR A 53 -15.24 0.92 7.05
C THR A 53 -15.51 -0.02 5.88
N ILE A 54 -16.41 0.37 4.96
CA ILE A 54 -16.78 -0.47 3.82
C ILE A 54 -15.73 -0.31 2.74
N THR A 55 -15.17 -1.42 2.32
CA THR A 55 -14.28 -1.49 1.16
C THR A 55 -15.00 -2.22 0.04
N ILE A 56 -15.02 -1.63 -1.13
CA ILE A 56 -15.59 -2.24 -2.33
C ILE A 56 -14.43 -2.77 -3.16
N PRO A 57 -14.31 -4.10 -3.32
CA PRO A 57 -13.26 -4.66 -4.13
C PRO A 57 -13.51 -4.35 -5.61
N PHE A 58 -12.48 -3.96 -6.32
CA PHE A 58 -12.53 -3.88 -7.77
C PHE A 58 -12.60 -5.29 -8.36
N HIS A 59 -13.57 -5.52 -9.24
CA HIS A 59 -13.64 -6.77 -9.99
C HIS A 59 -12.75 -6.68 -11.24
N GLY A 60 -11.98 -7.72 -11.45
CA GLY A 60 -11.10 -7.88 -12.59
C GLY A 60 -9.63 -7.60 -12.28
N GLU A 61 -8.77 -8.46 -12.83
CA GLU A 61 -7.32 -8.23 -12.84
C GLU A 61 -7.00 -7.42 -14.10
N PRO A 62 -6.40 -6.22 -13.98
CA PRO A 62 -5.96 -5.47 -15.14
C PRO A 62 -4.80 -6.24 -15.80
N LEU A 63 -5.04 -6.76 -17.00
CA LEU A 63 -4.02 -7.47 -17.77
C LEU A 63 -3.18 -6.53 -18.65
N SER A 64 -3.56 -5.25 -18.75
CA SER A 64 -2.92 -4.25 -19.57
C SER A 64 -3.01 -2.86 -18.95
N GLY A 65 -2.14 -1.95 -19.38
CA GLY A 65 -2.10 -0.56 -18.91
C GLY A 65 -1.29 -0.34 -17.65
N LEU A 66 -1.52 0.79 -17.00
CA LEU A 66 -0.85 1.16 -15.75
C LEU A 66 -1.40 0.34 -14.59
N GLN A 67 -0.52 -0.36 -13.88
CA GLN A 67 -0.87 -1.16 -12.72
C GLN A 67 -0.26 -0.54 -11.46
N ILE A 68 -1.09 -0.37 -10.42
CA ILE A 68 -0.66 0.12 -9.11
C ILE A 68 -0.80 -1.03 -8.13
N MET A 69 0.32 -1.48 -7.58
CA MET A 69 0.40 -2.69 -6.74
C MET A 69 1.26 -2.43 -5.52
N GLY A 70 1.01 -3.18 -4.44
CA GLY A 70 1.97 -3.32 -3.35
C GLY A 70 3.13 -4.23 -3.74
N VAL A 71 4.23 -4.16 -3.00
CA VAL A 71 5.44 -4.96 -3.28
C VAL A 71 5.18 -6.47 -3.17
N LEU A 72 4.28 -6.87 -2.27
CA LEU A 72 3.97 -8.29 -2.09
C LEU A 72 3.11 -8.86 -3.23
N GLU A 73 2.32 -8.03 -3.86
CA GLU A 73 1.46 -8.39 -4.99
C GLU A 73 2.25 -8.54 -6.30
N THR A 74 3.45 -7.95 -6.37
CA THR A 74 4.33 -8.04 -7.56
C THR A 74 5.11 -9.35 -7.64
N ARG A 75 4.90 -10.30 -6.72
CA ARG A 75 5.63 -11.57 -6.71
C ARG A 75 5.45 -12.34 -8.01
N ALA A 76 6.58 -12.82 -8.56
CA ALA A 76 6.64 -13.59 -9.80
C ALA A 76 6.17 -12.84 -11.06
N LEU A 77 5.92 -11.53 -10.97
CA LEU A 77 5.63 -10.70 -12.13
C LEU A 77 6.89 -9.98 -12.60
N ASP A 78 7.00 -9.83 -13.90
CA ASP A 78 8.06 -9.08 -14.56
C ASP A 78 7.46 -7.84 -15.24
N PHE A 79 8.14 -6.71 -15.11
CA PHE A 79 7.71 -5.43 -15.67
C PHE A 79 8.84 -4.81 -16.48
N ASP A 80 8.53 -4.26 -17.65
CA ASP A 80 9.51 -3.53 -18.45
C ASP A 80 9.81 -2.15 -17.85
N ARG A 81 8.80 -1.47 -17.33
CA ARG A 81 8.91 -0.14 -16.73
C ARG A 81 8.37 -0.13 -15.33
N LEU A 82 9.18 0.30 -14.37
CA LEU A 82 8.84 0.37 -12.96
C LEU A 82 8.97 1.78 -12.42
N ILE A 83 7.98 2.16 -11.61
CA ILE A 83 8.03 3.35 -10.77
C ILE A 83 7.80 2.89 -9.33
N ILE A 84 8.83 2.96 -8.50
CA ILE A 84 8.75 2.56 -7.09
C ILE A 84 8.67 3.82 -6.25
N LEU A 85 7.57 3.96 -5.51
CA LEU A 85 7.30 5.11 -4.67
C LEU A 85 7.82 4.89 -3.25
N SER A 86 8.04 6.01 -2.53
CA SER A 86 8.38 6.01 -1.10
C SER A 86 9.66 5.22 -0.77
N MET A 87 10.68 5.35 -1.61
CA MET A 87 11.99 4.74 -1.40
C MET A 87 12.77 5.45 -0.27
N ASN A 88 12.11 5.60 0.89
CA ASN A 88 12.69 6.18 2.09
C ASN A 88 13.02 5.09 3.12
N GLU A 89 14.09 5.29 3.88
CA GLU A 89 14.48 4.38 4.95
C GLU A 89 13.39 4.29 6.02
N GLY A 90 13.05 3.07 6.41
CA GLY A 90 11.95 2.80 7.34
C GLY A 90 10.56 2.69 6.71
N ILE A 91 10.38 3.16 5.45
CA ILE A 91 9.17 2.96 4.64
C ILE A 91 9.42 1.80 3.66
N PHE A 92 10.51 1.87 2.92
CA PHE A 92 10.95 0.80 2.03
C PHE A 92 12.48 0.60 2.15
N PRO A 93 12.96 -0.40 2.87
CA PRO A 93 12.24 -1.47 3.57
C PRO A 93 11.50 -0.98 4.83
N GLN A 94 10.32 -1.57 5.08
CA GLN A 94 9.57 -1.26 6.28
C GLN A 94 10.22 -1.89 7.50
N ARG A 95 10.60 -1.06 8.48
CA ARG A 95 11.02 -1.52 9.79
C ARG A 95 9.81 -1.66 10.70
N LYS A 96 9.30 -2.87 10.88
CA LYS A 96 8.38 -3.15 11.97
C LYS A 96 9.20 -3.59 13.18
N ALA A 97 9.22 -2.77 14.21
CA ALA A 97 9.64 -3.24 15.52
C ALA A 97 8.67 -4.37 15.92
N ALA A 98 9.14 -5.61 15.88
CA ALA A 98 8.36 -6.72 16.38
C ALA A 98 8.31 -6.58 17.90
N ASN A 99 7.23 -6.02 18.43
CA ASN A 99 6.93 -6.05 19.85
C ASN A 99 6.63 -7.52 20.23
N SER A 100 7.68 -8.27 20.50
CA SER A 100 7.59 -9.67 20.90
C SER A 100 7.96 -9.80 22.36
N PHE A 101 7.21 -10.59 23.13
CA PHE A 101 7.59 -10.96 24.49
C PHE A 101 8.89 -11.78 24.53
N ILE A 102 9.32 -12.34 23.40
CA ILE A 102 10.56 -13.11 23.31
C ILE A 102 11.70 -12.16 22.91
N PRO A 103 12.70 -11.94 23.79
CA PRO A 103 13.85 -11.11 23.51
C PRO A 103 14.63 -11.60 22.27
N TYR A 104 15.29 -10.66 21.59
CA TYR A 104 16.07 -10.93 20.37
C TYR A 104 17.09 -12.06 20.54
N ASN A 105 17.85 -12.07 21.66
CA ASN A 105 18.88 -13.08 21.91
C ASN A 105 18.31 -14.51 22.00
N LEU A 106 17.13 -14.66 22.61
CA LEU A 106 16.44 -15.94 22.67
C LEU A 106 15.92 -16.34 21.28
N ARG A 107 15.34 -15.41 20.54
CA ARG A 107 14.90 -15.68 19.16
C ARG A 107 16.06 -16.20 18.31
N ARG A 108 17.20 -15.52 18.36
CA ARG A 108 18.39 -15.93 17.63
C ARG A 108 18.91 -17.31 18.09
N GLY A 109 18.96 -17.54 19.41
CA GLY A 109 19.44 -18.80 19.98
C GLY A 109 18.59 -20.02 19.63
N PHE A 110 17.27 -19.82 19.45
CA PHE A 110 16.32 -20.87 19.08
C PHE A 110 15.96 -20.90 17.59
N GLY A 111 16.67 -20.16 16.73
CA GLY A 111 16.42 -20.15 15.28
C GLY A 111 15.08 -19.54 14.87
N LEU A 112 14.48 -18.70 15.72
CA LEU A 112 13.24 -18.00 15.40
C LEU A 112 13.52 -16.81 14.47
N PRO A 113 12.56 -16.45 13.60
CA PRO A 113 12.73 -15.31 12.71
C PRO A 113 13.04 -14.02 13.46
N THR A 114 14.11 -13.35 13.05
CA THR A 114 14.57 -12.07 13.57
C THR A 114 14.32 -10.96 12.53
N TYR A 115 14.66 -9.71 12.88
CA TYR A 115 14.52 -8.60 11.93
C TYR A 115 15.44 -8.75 10.70
N GLU A 116 16.58 -9.43 10.83
CA GLU A 116 17.48 -9.70 9.69
C GLU A 116 16.80 -10.57 8.62
N HIS A 117 15.94 -11.50 9.03
CA HIS A 117 15.13 -12.28 8.08
C HIS A 117 14.12 -11.39 7.34
N GLN A 118 13.52 -10.43 8.03
CA GLN A 118 12.61 -9.49 7.38
C GLN A 118 13.34 -8.61 6.38
N ASP A 119 14.50 -8.09 6.74
CA ASP A 119 15.35 -7.29 5.83
C ASP A 119 15.75 -8.12 4.59
N SER A 120 16.08 -9.39 4.76
CA SER A 120 16.41 -10.29 3.64
C SER A 120 15.21 -10.53 2.71
N VAL A 121 14.00 -10.65 3.27
CA VAL A 121 12.77 -10.80 2.47
C VAL A 121 12.49 -9.53 1.66
N TRP A 122 12.63 -8.34 2.27
CA TRP A 122 12.47 -7.07 1.57
C TRP A 122 13.52 -6.89 0.46
N ALA A 123 14.78 -7.25 0.74
CA ALA A 123 15.85 -7.24 -0.25
C ALA A 123 15.54 -8.16 -1.42
N TYR A 124 15.09 -9.40 -1.14
CA TYR A 124 14.69 -10.34 -2.18
C TYR A 124 13.59 -9.77 -3.09
N HIS A 125 12.50 -9.21 -2.50
CA HIS A 125 11.41 -8.64 -3.29
C HIS A 125 11.88 -7.45 -4.13
N PHE A 126 12.70 -6.58 -3.56
CA PHE A 126 13.21 -5.42 -4.28
C PHE A 126 14.08 -5.82 -5.46
N TYR A 127 15.11 -6.65 -5.22
CA TYR A 127 16.03 -7.05 -6.29
C TYR A 127 15.35 -7.90 -7.34
N ARG A 128 14.44 -8.79 -6.95
CA ARG A 128 13.67 -9.58 -7.92
C ARG A 128 12.77 -8.73 -8.79
N LEU A 129 12.20 -7.67 -8.23
CA LEU A 129 11.31 -6.77 -8.96
C LEU A 129 12.05 -5.97 -10.03
N ILE A 130 13.27 -5.50 -9.74
CA ILE A 130 14.06 -4.70 -10.68
C ILE A 130 14.90 -5.51 -11.65
N GLU A 131 15.12 -6.79 -11.39
CA GLU A 131 16.08 -7.65 -12.13
C GLU A 131 15.83 -7.66 -13.64
N ARG A 132 14.58 -7.65 -14.08
CA ARG A 132 14.20 -7.74 -15.48
C ARG A 132 13.62 -6.47 -16.07
N ALA A 133 13.62 -5.39 -15.30
CA ALA A 133 13.08 -4.12 -15.76
C ALA A 133 14.09 -3.37 -16.61
N SER A 134 13.64 -2.86 -17.76
CA SER A 134 14.47 -2.04 -18.64
C SER A 134 14.61 -0.60 -18.15
N HIS A 135 13.58 -0.10 -17.44
CA HIS A 135 13.53 1.26 -16.91
C HIS A 135 12.98 1.25 -15.49
N VAL A 136 13.76 1.77 -14.56
CA VAL A 136 13.38 1.86 -13.15
C VAL A 136 13.47 3.32 -12.69
N SER A 137 12.40 3.82 -12.10
CA SER A 137 12.36 5.12 -11.43
C SER A 137 12.10 4.91 -9.95
N LEU A 138 13.04 5.37 -9.11
CA LEU A 138 12.95 5.27 -7.65
C LEU A 138 12.62 6.67 -7.09
N LEU A 139 11.47 6.82 -6.46
CA LEU A 139 11.01 8.09 -5.92
C LEU A 139 11.08 8.09 -4.39
N TYR A 140 11.69 9.11 -3.84
CA TYR A 140 11.75 9.32 -2.40
C TYR A 140 11.49 10.78 -2.03
N ASP A 141 11.02 11.01 -0.82
CA ASP A 141 10.76 12.35 -0.29
C ASP A 141 11.95 12.80 0.55
N THR A 142 12.49 13.98 0.24
CA THR A 142 13.63 14.56 0.96
C THR A 142 13.21 15.43 2.15
N ARG A 143 11.90 15.66 2.31
CA ARG A 143 11.38 16.49 3.42
C ARG A 143 11.47 15.73 4.74
N SER A 144 11.94 16.40 5.78
CA SER A 144 11.86 15.90 7.13
C SER A 144 10.52 16.31 7.77
N ASN A 145 9.74 15.34 8.20
CA ASN A 145 8.46 15.56 8.88
C ASN A 145 8.49 14.86 10.23
N GLY A 146 8.75 15.60 11.29
CA GLY A 146 8.79 15.06 12.66
C GLY A 146 9.81 13.94 12.84
N LEU A 147 9.36 12.70 12.99
CA LEU A 147 10.21 11.53 13.18
C LEU A 147 10.75 10.92 11.86
N GLN A 148 10.28 11.38 10.72
CA GLN A 148 10.76 10.94 9.41
C GLN A 148 11.85 11.89 8.93
N THR A 149 13.04 11.33 8.71
CA THR A 149 14.25 12.11 8.37
C THR A 149 14.38 12.45 6.90
N GLY A 150 13.47 12.00 6.03
CA GLY A 150 13.63 12.15 4.57
C GLY A 150 14.83 11.37 4.01
N GLU A 151 15.35 10.40 4.75
CA GLU A 151 16.50 9.61 4.36
C GLU A 151 16.16 8.63 3.24
N VAL A 152 17.07 8.54 2.28
CA VAL A 152 16.94 7.62 1.15
C VAL A 152 17.09 6.18 1.61
N SER A 153 16.31 5.27 1.01
CA SER A 153 16.39 3.84 1.28
C SER A 153 17.79 3.29 1.08
N ARG A 154 18.21 2.40 1.98
CA ARG A 154 19.48 1.65 1.87
C ARG A 154 19.62 0.89 0.54
N PHE A 155 18.51 0.48 -0.08
CA PHE A 155 18.55 -0.20 -1.36
C PHE A 155 19.00 0.69 -2.51
N VAL A 156 18.63 1.98 -2.48
CA VAL A 156 19.13 2.96 -3.45
C VAL A 156 20.64 3.16 -3.27
N HIS A 157 21.09 3.27 -2.03
CA HIS A 157 22.53 3.36 -1.73
C HIS A 157 23.27 2.10 -2.18
N GLN A 158 22.70 0.90 -1.97
CA GLN A 158 23.31 -0.35 -2.44
C GLN A 158 23.43 -0.39 -3.96
N LEU A 159 22.39 0.03 -4.70
CA LEU A 159 22.47 0.11 -6.15
C LEU A 159 23.57 1.07 -6.61
N HIS A 160 23.68 2.22 -5.96
CA HIS A 160 24.63 3.26 -6.35
C HIS A 160 26.08 2.91 -6.00
N TYR A 161 26.33 2.50 -4.73
CA TYR A 161 27.70 2.35 -4.21
C TYR A 161 28.22 0.93 -4.22
N HIS A 162 27.36 -0.07 -4.17
CA HIS A 162 27.78 -1.47 -4.11
C HIS A 162 27.70 -2.15 -5.47
N TYR A 163 26.65 -1.87 -6.23
CA TYR A 163 26.47 -2.45 -7.57
C TYR A 163 26.88 -1.51 -8.69
N GLU A 164 27.27 -0.27 -8.38
CA GLU A 164 27.73 0.75 -9.33
C GLU A 164 26.77 0.96 -10.51
N VAL A 165 25.45 0.81 -10.25
CA VAL A 165 24.43 1.01 -11.29
C VAL A 165 24.41 2.47 -11.71
N PRO A 166 24.52 2.79 -13.01
CA PRO A 166 24.45 4.17 -13.49
C PRO A 166 23.07 4.77 -13.22
N MET A 167 23.02 5.79 -12.39
CA MET A 167 21.79 6.46 -12.00
C MET A 167 21.81 7.93 -12.41
N ARG A 168 20.62 8.49 -12.66
CA ARG A 168 20.43 9.92 -12.90
C ARG A 168 19.52 10.47 -11.83
N ASP A 169 20.00 11.44 -11.08
CA ASP A 169 19.19 12.13 -10.09
C ASP A 169 18.39 13.26 -10.73
N LYS A 170 17.13 13.38 -10.34
CA LYS A 170 16.25 14.46 -10.73
C LYS A 170 15.51 14.99 -9.50
N LEU A 171 15.74 16.24 -9.17
CA LEU A 171 14.97 16.93 -8.16
C LEU A 171 13.66 17.45 -8.76
N VAL A 172 12.54 17.07 -8.18
CA VAL A 172 11.23 17.59 -8.52
C VAL A 172 10.73 18.44 -7.36
N VAL A 173 10.60 19.74 -7.58
CA VAL A 173 10.02 20.65 -6.60
C VAL A 173 8.57 20.87 -6.95
N TYR A 174 7.69 20.58 -6.01
CA TYR A 174 6.26 20.81 -6.14
C TYR A 174 5.90 22.10 -5.37
N ASN A 175 5.55 23.14 -6.10
CA ASN A 175 5.00 24.35 -5.51
C ASN A 175 3.49 24.16 -5.36
N VAL A 176 3.02 24.10 -4.12
CA VAL A 176 1.58 24.10 -3.79
C VAL A 176 1.10 25.53 -3.72
#